data_91d3009dacd85abbf8ac96e00a2eedc4
#
_entry.id   91d3009dacd85abbf8ac96e00a2eedc4
#
_cell.length_a   1.000
_cell.length_b   1.000
_cell.length_c   1.000
_cell.angle_alpha   90.00
_cell.angle_beta   90.00
_cell.angle_gamma   90.00
#
_symmetry.space_group_name_H-M   'P 1'
#
loop_
_entity.id
_entity.type
_entity.pdbx_description
1 polymer ?
#
loop_
_entity_poly.entity_id
_entity_poly.type
_entity_poly.pdbx_seq_one_letter_code
_entity_poly.pdbx_strand_id
1 'polypeptide(L)'
;LDSKNSLEDSVTAMESLIQQGVDGISVFPISTEQGSQLVKMANEAGIPVTIENFAMDGLDDPGDYIASVACEYDKIGEAAIKWIAEQDPEAKIFFCAGQEGAGVYEKYQEGVDRALEELGGDVKVVATLHADWLTDKAYNVTTDLINSGTEFNYIFANNDMMAQGCYNALKDAGKENIPIVSTGGSPDGFKMLQDGIEAANMTAPVSIQGVKTFMNLYNKVALGEDPAEKFTALPVIPVSADDTSSYIAWDDYAAAYKYLGENK
;
A
#
# COMPACT_ATOMS: atom_id res chain seq x y z
N LEU A 1 9.93 -4.29 15.60
CA LEU A 1 10.34 -2.94 15.99
C LEU A 1 9.79 -1.95 14.98
N ASP A 2 9.21 -0.84 15.47
CA ASP A 2 8.63 0.21 14.64
C ASP A 2 9.65 1.34 14.45
N SER A 3 10.00 1.61 13.20
CA SER A 3 10.93 2.68 12.80
C SER A 3 10.25 4.01 12.52
N LYS A 4 8.92 4.09 12.63
CA LYS A 4 8.12 5.33 12.44
C LYS A 4 8.43 6.07 11.14
N ASN A 5 8.68 5.33 10.07
CA ASN A 5 9.11 5.86 8.77
C ASN A 5 10.43 6.68 8.82
N SER A 6 11.31 6.39 9.78
CA SER A 6 12.61 7.04 9.94
C SER A 6 13.72 6.11 9.46
N LEU A 7 14.61 6.62 8.62
CA LEU A 7 15.81 5.90 8.18
C LEU A 7 16.73 5.58 9.36
N GLU A 8 16.94 6.56 10.25
CA GLU A 8 17.81 6.41 11.43
C GLU A 8 17.24 5.38 12.42
N ASP A 9 15.92 5.43 12.68
CA ASP A 9 15.27 4.47 13.57
C ASP A 9 15.27 3.06 12.97
N SER A 10 15.18 2.91 11.64
CA SER A 10 15.28 1.61 10.97
C SER A 10 16.66 0.98 11.14
N VAL A 11 17.72 1.78 10.98
CA VAL A 11 19.11 1.32 11.22
C VAL A 11 19.29 0.93 12.68
N THR A 12 18.84 1.76 13.62
CA THR A 12 18.90 1.47 15.06
C THR A 12 18.13 0.19 15.42
N ALA A 13 16.95 -0.01 14.83
CA ALA A 13 16.16 -1.22 15.01
C ALA A 13 16.89 -2.47 14.48
N MET A 14 17.52 -2.36 13.30
CA MET A 14 18.32 -3.44 12.71
C MET A 14 19.53 -3.79 13.62
N GLU A 15 20.28 -2.80 14.08
CA GLU A 15 21.40 -3.01 15.01
C GLU A 15 20.96 -3.70 16.30
N SER A 16 19.80 -3.30 16.84
CA SER A 16 19.21 -3.92 18.03
C SER A 16 18.87 -5.40 17.81
N LEU A 17 18.28 -5.76 16.66
CA LEU A 17 17.97 -7.15 16.32
C LEU A 17 19.23 -7.99 16.13
N ILE A 18 20.25 -7.43 15.47
CA ILE A 18 21.56 -8.06 15.30
C ILE A 18 22.20 -8.35 16.66
N GLN A 19 22.20 -7.37 17.58
CA GLN A 19 22.74 -7.56 18.94
C GLN A 19 21.99 -8.60 19.77
N GLN A 20 20.68 -8.78 19.54
CA GLN A 20 19.87 -9.81 20.19
C GLN A 20 20.17 -11.21 19.66
N GLY A 21 20.84 -11.33 18.51
CA GLY A 21 21.19 -12.61 17.89
C GLY A 21 19.96 -13.39 17.45
N VAL A 22 19.01 -12.71 16.80
CA VAL A 22 17.78 -13.34 16.29
C VAL A 22 18.11 -14.30 15.14
N ASP A 23 17.26 -15.33 14.94
CA ASP A 23 17.49 -16.35 13.91
C ASP A 23 17.16 -15.88 12.48
N GLY A 24 16.42 -14.79 12.34
CA GLY A 24 16.06 -14.20 11.06
C GLY A 24 15.33 -12.87 11.23
N ILE A 25 15.35 -12.04 10.19
CA ILE A 25 14.74 -10.71 10.21
C ILE A 25 13.84 -10.55 8.98
N SER A 26 12.63 -10.04 9.18
CA SER A 26 11.78 -9.50 8.11
C SER A 26 11.82 -7.99 8.17
N VAL A 27 12.05 -7.33 7.05
CA VAL A 27 12.11 -5.87 6.95
C VAL A 27 10.99 -5.33 6.07
N PHE A 28 10.35 -4.26 6.55
CA PHE A 28 9.42 -3.43 5.78
C PHE A 28 10.08 -2.07 5.58
N PRO A 29 10.84 -1.87 4.50
CA PRO A 29 11.58 -0.64 4.27
C PRO A 29 10.67 0.47 3.74
N ILE A 30 11.17 1.72 3.76
CA ILE A 30 10.50 2.88 3.17
C ILE A 30 10.90 3.13 1.71
N SER A 31 11.99 2.51 1.25
CA SER A 31 12.43 2.52 -0.14
C SER A 31 13.27 1.27 -0.45
N THR A 32 13.52 1.01 -1.73
CA THR A 32 14.38 -0.09 -2.19
C THR A 32 15.83 0.07 -1.73
N GLU A 33 16.35 1.28 -1.73
CA GLU A 33 17.71 1.60 -1.28
C GLU A 33 17.89 1.33 0.22
N GLN A 34 16.89 1.75 1.04
CA GLN A 34 16.88 1.43 2.47
C GLN A 34 16.80 -0.08 2.66
N GLY A 35 15.95 -0.78 1.91
CA GLY A 35 15.84 -2.24 1.95
C GLY A 35 17.18 -2.91 1.72
N SER A 36 17.92 -2.49 0.68
CA SER A 36 19.27 -2.98 0.39
C SER A 36 20.27 -2.70 1.52
N GLN A 37 20.22 -1.52 2.11
CA GLN A 37 21.10 -1.17 3.24
C GLN A 37 20.83 -2.11 4.44
N LEU A 38 19.57 -2.29 4.82
CA LEU A 38 19.19 -3.15 5.94
C LEU A 38 19.54 -4.62 5.70
N VAL A 39 19.35 -5.10 4.46
CA VAL A 39 19.75 -6.46 4.05
C VAL A 39 21.25 -6.66 4.24
N LYS A 40 22.07 -5.71 3.77
CA LYS A 40 23.54 -5.79 3.90
C LYS A 40 24.01 -5.81 5.35
N MET A 41 23.39 -5.01 6.21
CA MET A 41 23.69 -5.02 7.65
C MET A 41 23.42 -6.41 8.27
N ALA A 42 22.29 -7.04 7.92
CA ALA A 42 21.97 -8.38 8.39
C ALA A 42 22.94 -9.44 7.80
N ASN A 43 23.31 -9.31 6.52
CA ASN A 43 24.27 -10.20 5.86
C ASN A 43 25.66 -10.17 6.54
N GLU A 44 26.15 -8.98 6.91
CA GLU A 44 27.41 -8.83 7.67
C GLU A 44 27.36 -9.55 9.02
N ALA A 45 26.17 -9.63 9.63
CA ALA A 45 25.94 -10.37 10.87
C ALA A 45 25.60 -11.86 10.64
N GLY A 46 25.47 -12.31 9.40
CA GLY A 46 25.11 -13.69 9.05
C GLY A 46 23.66 -14.05 9.34
N ILE A 47 22.76 -13.06 9.42
CA ILE A 47 21.34 -13.25 9.73
C ILE A 47 20.51 -13.26 8.43
N PRO A 48 19.71 -14.33 8.21
CA PRO A 48 18.80 -14.42 7.06
C PRO A 48 17.73 -13.32 7.06
N VAL A 49 17.40 -12.78 5.87
CA VAL A 49 16.48 -11.65 5.71
C VAL A 49 15.40 -11.95 4.68
N THR A 50 14.17 -11.53 4.96
CA THR A 50 13.10 -11.35 3.97
C THR A 50 12.68 -9.89 3.91
N ILE A 51 12.09 -9.49 2.77
CA ILE A 51 11.71 -8.11 2.49
C ILE A 51 10.22 -8.04 2.19
N GLU A 52 9.58 -7.02 2.71
CA GLU A 52 8.19 -6.68 2.44
C GLU A 52 8.10 -5.39 1.63
N ASN A 53 6.97 -5.22 0.95
CA ASN A 53 6.54 -3.98 0.30
C ASN A 53 7.25 -3.61 -1.00
N PHE A 54 8.43 -4.14 -1.29
CA PHE A 54 9.18 -3.80 -2.49
C PHE A 54 9.69 -5.03 -3.24
N ALA A 55 9.62 -4.98 -4.57
CA ALA A 55 10.49 -5.78 -5.43
C ALA A 55 11.89 -5.19 -5.38
N MET A 56 12.90 -6.03 -5.21
CA MET A 56 14.31 -5.61 -5.14
C MET A 56 15.03 -5.74 -6.48
N ASP A 57 14.30 -6.13 -7.52
CA ASP A 57 14.78 -6.14 -8.90
C ASP A 57 15.00 -4.71 -9.38
N GLY A 58 16.07 -4.50 -10.12
CA GLY A 58 16.48 -3.17 -10.59
C GLY A 58 17.55 -2.48 -9.75
N LEU A 59 17.88 -3.03 -8.57
CA LEU A 59 19.09 -2.63 -7.85
C LEU A 59 20.30 -3.45 -8.33
N ASP A 60 21.44 -2.79 -8.58
CA ASP A 60 22.69 -3.46 -8.99
C ASP A 60 23.21 -4.43 -7.92
N ASP A 61 23.00 -4.07 -6.64
CA ASP A 61 23.43 -4.88 -5.51
C ASP A 61 22.42 -4.74 -4.35
N PRO A 62 21.33 -5.55 -4.35
CA PRO A 62 20.33 -5.51 -3.29
C PRO A 62 20.77 -6.17 -1.98
N GLY A 63 21.92 -6.86 -1.95
CA GLY A 63 22.31 -7.78 -0.90
C GLY A 63 21.70 -9.18 -1.05
N ASP A 64 22.03 -10.08 -0.10
CA ASP A 64 21.50 -11.44 -0.10
C ASP A 64 20.25 -11.54 0.79
N TYR A 65 19.09 -11.79 0.16
CA TYR A 65 17.82 -11.96 0.84
C TYR A 65 17.12 -13.22 0.37
N ILE A 66 16.32 -13.83 1.24
CA ILE A 66 15.59 -15.07 0.97
C ILE A 66 14.51 -14.85 -0.09
N ALA A 67 13.61 -13.92 0.18
CA ALA A 67 12.52 -13.53 -0.71
C ALA A 67 12.03 -12.12 -0.42
N SER A 68 11.36 -11.53 -1.40
CA SER A 68 10.55 -10.32 -1.21
C SER A 68 9.10 -10.58 -1.59
N VAL A 69 8.18 -9.90 -0.88
CA VAL A 69 6.74 -9.95 -1.12
C VAL A 69 6.22 -8.53 -1.17
N ALA A 70 5.52 -8.17 -2.24
CA ALA A 70 4.95 -6.84 -2.41
C ALA A 70 3.57 -6.88 -3.05
N CYS A 71 2.75 -5.85 -2.82
CA CYS A 71 1.52 -5.63 -3.57
C CYS A 71 1.83 -5.05 -4.95
N GLU A 72 0.99 -5.33 -5.94
CA GLU A 72 1.09 -4.74 -7.28
C GLU A 72 0.47 -3.32 -7.28
N TYR A 73 1.19 -2.35 -6.71
CA TYR A 73 0.69 -0.98 -6.54
C TYR A 73 0.27 -0.30 -7.84
N ASP A 74 0.94 -0.60 -8.94
CA ASP A 74 0.54 -0.13 -10.27
C ASP A 74 -0.82 -0.71 -10.70
N LYS A 75 -1.08 -1.97 -10.41
CA LYS A 75 -2.39 -2.59 -10.65
C LYS A 75 -3.49 -2.02 -9.76
N ILE A 76 -3.14 -1.65 -8.53
CA ILE A 76 -4.08 -1.01 -7.61
C ILE A 76 -4.48 0.37 -8.15
N GLY A 77 -3.51 1.19 -8.57
CA GLY A 77 -3.78 2.50 -9.19
C GLY A 77 -4.65 2.38 -10.45
N GLU A 78 -4.31 1.42 -11.32
CA GLU A 78 -5.08 1.12 -12.53
C GLU A 78 -6.53 0.70 -12.19
N ALA A 79 -6.70 -0.21 -11.23
CA ALA A 79 -8.02 -0.69 -10.82
C ALA A 79 -8.90 0.42 -10.23
N ALA A 80 -8.31 1.33 -9.43
CA ALA A 80 -9.04 2.45 -8.86
C ALA A 80 -9.61 3.37 -9.94
N ILE A 81 -8.80 3.75 -10.93
CA ILE A 81 -9.24 4.63 -12.01
C ILE A 81 -10.28 3.93 -12.91
N LYS A 82 -10.07 2.65 -13.23
CA LYS A 82 -11.05 1.87 -14.01
C LYS A 82 -12.37 1.73 -13.28
N TRP A 83 -12.34 1.44 -11.98
CA TRP A 83 -13.56 1.37 -11.16
C TRP A 83 -14.31 2.72 -11.16
N ILE A 84 -13.60 3.84 -10.96
CA ILE A 84 -14.20 5.19 -11.00
C ILE A 84 -14.83 5.46 -12.37
N ALA A 85 -14.13 5.14 -13.47
CA ALA A 85 -14.61 5.34 -14.83
C ALA A 85 -15.87 4.52 -15.16
N GLU A 86 -16.01 3.34 -14.57
CA GLU A 86 -17.23 2.52 -14.69
C GLU A 86 -18.43 3.16 -13.98
N GLN A 87 -18.19 3.93 -12.91
CA GLN A 87 -19.26 4.64 -12.20
C GLN A 87 -19.60 5.98 -12.89
N ASP A 88 -18.57 6.69 -13.36
CA ASP A 88 -18.71 7.99 -14.02
C ASP A 88 -17.64 8.16 -15.12
N PRO A 89 -18.01 8.04 -16.41
CA PRO A 89 -17.08 8.17 -17.52
C PRO A 89 -16.55 9.61 -17.73
N GLU A 90 -17.08 10.60 -17.01
CA GLU A 90 -16.63 12.01 -17.05
C GLU A 90 -16.00 12.43 -15.70
N ALA A 91 -15.57 11.47 -14.89
CA ALA A 91 -15.06 11.72 -13.56
C ALA A 91 -13.88 12.71 -13.54
N LYS A 92 -13.97 13.68 -12.62
CA LYS A 92 -12.90 14.60 -12.25
C LYS A 92 -12.32 14.15 -10.91
N ILE A 93 -11.17 13.55 -10.93
CA ILE A 93 -10.58 12.86 -9.80
C ILE A 93 -9.57 13.76 -9.09
N PHE A 94 -9.72 13.93 -7.79
CA PHE A 94 -8.64 14.36 -6.92
C PHE A 94 -7.85 13.14 -6.47
N PHE A 95 -6.58 13.06 -6.83
CA PHE A 95 -5.67 12.03 -6.38
C PHE A 95 -4.95 12.51 -5.11
N CYS A 96 -5.41 12.03 -3.94
CA CYS A 96 -4.74 12.22 -2.66
C CYS A 96 -3.64 11.19 -2.54
N ALA A 97 -2.42 11.61 -2.83
CA ALA A 97 -1.26 10.77 -3.07
C ALA A 97 -0.41 10.54 -1.81
N GLY A 98 0.27 9.41 -1.76
CA GLY A 98 1.27 9.10 -0.74
C GLY A 98 2.53 9.97 -0.86
N GLN A 99 3.58 9.60 -0.16
CA GLN A 99 4.86 10.31 -0.15
C GLN A 99 5.57 10.17 -1.50
N GLU A 100 5.97 11.30 -2.08
CA GLU A 100 6.77 11.36 -3.29
C GLU A 100 8.22 10.93 -3.02
N GLY A 101 8.83 10.25 -3.99
CA GLY A 101 10.24 9.85 -3.95
C GLY A 101 10.51 8.56 -3.15
N ALA A 102 9.49 7.92 -2.58
CA ALA A 102 9.62 6.68 -1.83
C ALA A 102 9.42 5.41 -2.68
N GLY A 103 8.98 5.54 -3.94
CA GLY A 103 8.79 4.45 -4.90
C GLY A 103 7.37 3.87 -4.92
N VAL A 104 6.64 3.87 -3.81
CA VAL A 104 5.26 3.31 -3.75
C VAL A 104 4.26 4.20 -4.48
N TYR A 105 4.29 5.52 -4.21
CA TYR A 105 3.44 6.47 -4.92
C TYR A 105 3.66 6.41 -6.43
N GLU A 106 4.92 6.34 -6.86
CA GLU A 106 5.29 6.30 -8.28
C GLU A 106 4.68 5.09 -8.97
N LYS A 107 4.59 3.94 -8.29
CA LYS A 107 3.90 2.76 -8.82
C LYS A 107 2.39 2.97 -8.94
N TYR A 108 1.74 3.58 -7.95
CA TYR A 108 0.34 3.97 -8.10
C TYR A 108 0.13 4.90 -9.29
N GLN A 109 1.00 5.90 -9.45
CA GLN A 109 0.93 6.85 -10.56
C GLN A 109 1.11 6.17 -11.93
N GLU A 110 2.05 5.22 -12.06
CA GLU A 110 2.21 4.41 -13.29
C GLU A 110 0.90 3.73 -13.67
N GLY A 111 0.18 3.17 -12.71
CA GLY A 111 -1.11 2.53 -12.95
C GLY A 111 -2.23 3.50 -13.30
N VAL A 112 -2.28 4.63 -12.61
CA VAL A 112 -3.22 5.73 -12.89
C VAL A 112 -3.04 6.23 -14.31
N ASP A 113 -1.79 6.52 -14.72
CA ASP A 113 -1.48 7.03 -16.06
C ASP A 113 -1.85 6.02 -17.14
N ARG A 114 -1.52 4.75 -16.94
CA ARG A 114 -1.89 3.66 -17.85
C ARG A 114 -3.40 3.54 -18.04
N ALA A 115 -4.17 3.61 -16.94
CA ALA A 115 -5.63 3.56 -17.00
C ALA A 115 -6.22 4.76 -17.75
N LEU A 116 -5.73 5.97 -17.47
CA LEU A 116 -6.18 7.19 -18.16
C LEU A 116 -5.86 7.15 -19.66
N GLU A 117 -4.68 6.65 -20.04
CA GLU A 117 -4.30 6.48 -21.45
C GLU A 117 -5.22 5.45 -22.15
N GLU A 118 -5.49 4.32 -21.51
CA GLU A 118 -6.35 3.26 -22.06
C GLU A 118 -7.81 3.72 -22.21
N LEU A 119 -8.34 4.46 -21.22
CA LEU A 119 -9.71 4.98 -21.23
C LEU A 119 -9.89 6.10 -22.28
N GLY A 120 -8.83 6.84 -22.58
CA GLY A 120 -8.76 7.75 -23.74
C GLY A 120 -9.80 8.85 -23.73
N GLY A 121 -9.99 9.60 -22.56
CA GLY A 121 -11.01 10.52 -22.75
C GLY A 121 -11.43 11.48 -21.66
N ASP A 122 -12.63 11.33 -21.11
CA ASP A 122 -13.26 12.36 -20.30
C ASP A 122 -12.97 12.21 -18.80
N VAL A 123 -12.55 11.00 -18.36
CA VAL A 123 -12.01 10.78 -17.00
C VAL A 123 -10.67 11.48 -16.85
N LYS A 124 -10.52 12.28 -15.80
CA LYS A 124 -9.31 13.10 -15.58
C LYS A 124 -8.92 13.16 -14.11
N VAL A 125 -7.64 13.05 -13.85
CA VAL A 125 -7.06 13.52 -12.57
C VAL A 125 -6.86 15.03 -12.68
N VAL A 126 -7.65 15.79 -11.93
CA VAL A 126 -7.64 17.26 -11.97
C VAL A 126 -6.68 17.88 -10.96
N ALA A 127 -6.27 17.11 -9.96
CA ALA A 127 -5.26 17.49 -8.97
C ALA A 127 -4.61 16.23 -8.39
N THR A 128 -3.30 16.29 -8.17
CA THR A 128 -2.53 15.33 -7.35
C THR A 128 -1.87 16.09 -6.24
N LEU A 129 -2.19 15.78 -4.98
CA LEU A 129 -1.59 16.41 -3.81
C LEU A 129 -1.12 15.36 -2.82
N HIS A 130 0.10 15.54 -2.29
CA HIS A 130 0.74 14.58 -1.41
C HIS A 130 0.36 14.80 0.04
N ALA A 131 -0.09 13.73 0.70
CA ALA A 131 -0.47 13.70 2.10
C ALA A 131 0.42 12.77 2.94
N ASP A 132 1.49 12.23 2.37
CA ASP A 132 2.56 11.46 3.03
C ASP A 132 2.04 10.34 3.94
N TRP A 133 0.97 9.68 3.51
CA TRP A 133 0.29 8.58 4.23
C TRP A 133 -0.45 9.00 5.50
N LEU A 134 -0.61 10.33 5.78
CA LEU A 134 -1.11 10.87 7.04
C LEU A 134 -2.51 11.47 6.92
N THR A 135 -3.38 11.14 7.87
CA THR A 135 -4.76 11.67 7.95
C THR A 135 -4.83 13.19 8.01
N ASP A 136 -4.01 13.81 8.86
CA ASP A 136 -4.02 15.26 9.05
C ASP A 136 -3.57 16.02 7.79
N LYS A 137 -2.57 15.48 7.09
CA LYS A 137 -2.12 16.06 5.83
C LYS A 137 -3.18 15.91 4.75
N ALA A 138 -3.83 14.73 4.65
CA ALA A 138 -4.92 14.52 3.70
C ALA A 138 -6.10 15.48 3.96
N TYR A 139 -6.46 15.70 5.23
CA TYR A 139 -7.45 16.71 5.59
C TYR A 139 -7.05 18.11 5.10
N ASN A 140 -5.81 18.52 5.34
CA ASN A 140 -5.32 19.85 4.97
C ASN A 140 -5.31 20.05 3.45
N VAL A 141 -4.71 19.12 2.69
CA VAL A 141 -4.63 19.25 1.22
C VAL A 141 -6.02 19.19 0.56
N THR A 142 -6.95 18.41 1.13
CA THR A 142 -8.33 18.36 0.64
C THR A 142 -9.05 19.68 0.91
N THR A 143 -8.88 20.24 2.11
CA THR A 143 -9.44 21.55 2.47
C THR A 143 -8.90 22.64 1.56
N ASP A 144 -7.59 22.67 1.31
CA ASP A 144 -6.96 23.64 0.41
C ASP A 144 -7.47 23.50 -1.02
N LEU A 145 -7.65 22.28 -1.51
CA LEU A 145 -8.19 22.04 -2.84
C LEU A 145 -9.65 22.52 -2.96
N ILE A 146 -10.50 22.26 -1.96
CA ILE A 146 -11.87 22.76 -1.92
C ILE A 146 -11.88 24.31 -1.94
N ASN A 147 -11.02 24.95 -1.13
CA ASN A 147 -10.93 26.40 -1.05
C ASN A 147 -10.37 27.05 -2.31
N SER A 148 -9.57 26.36 -3.09
CA SER A 148 -9.07 26.84 -4.40
C SER A 148 -10.16 26.97 -5.46
N GLY A 149 -11.32 26.33 -5.24
CA GLY A 149 -12.41 26.27 -6.22
C GLY A 149 -12.19 25.25 -7.33
N THR A 150 -11.18 24.38 -7.23
CA THR A 150 -10.97 23.28 -8.18
C THR A 150 -12.14 22.30 -8.09
N GLU A 151 -12.79 22.04 -9.23
CA GLU A 151 -13.91 21.13 -9.30
C GLU A 151 -13.40 19.66 -9.39
N PHE A 152 -13.85 18.84 -8.48
CA PHE A 152 -13.70 17.37 -8.52
C PHE A 152 -14.97 16.70 -8.00
N ASN A 153 -15.24 15.49 -8.44
CA ASN A 153 -16.42 14.71 -8.06
C ASN A 153 -16.08 13.28 -7.61
N TYR A 154 -14.79 12.92 -7.59
CA TYR A 154 -14.24 11.71 -6.99
C TYR A 154 -12.93 12.00 -6.27
N ILE A 155 -12.63 11.19 -5.26
CA ILE A 155 -11.30 11.15 -4.63
C ILE A 155 -10.74 9.74 -4.80
N PHE A 156 -9.47 9.63 -5.24
CA PHE A 156 -8.66 8.44 -5.06
C PHE A 156 -7.61 8.72 -3.99
N ALA A 157 -7.64 7.96 -2.88
CA ALA A 157 -6.70 8.10 -1.76
C ALA A 157 -5.82 6.87 -1.64
N ASN A 158 -4.50 7.05 -1.50
CA ASN A 158 -3.53 5.95 -1.49
C ASN A 158 -3.51 5.12 -0.19
N ASN A 159 -4.30 5.43 0.81
CA ASN A 159 -4.59 4.55 1.94
C ASN A 159 -5.87 4.97 2.69
N ASP A 160 -6.37 4.09 3.57
CA ASP A 160 -7.57 4.31 4.38
C ASP A 160 -7.44 5.53 5.32
N MET A 161 -6.25 5.76 5.90
CA MET A 161 -5.99 6.90 6.78
C MET A 161 -6.14 8.23 6.05
N MET A 162 -5.65 8.30 4.81
CA MET A 162 -5.81 9.49 3.96
C MET A 162 -7.26 9.64 3.50
N ALA A 163 -7.94 8.53 3.17
CA ALA A 163 -9.37 8.55 2.86
C ALA A 163 -10.19 9.13 4.02
N GLN A 164 -9.88 8.75 5.25
CA GLN A 164 -10.51 9.34 6.44
C GLN A 164 -10.26 10.84 6.56
N GLY A 165 -9.03 11.29 6.25
CA GLY A 165 -8.69 12.72 6.23
C GLY A 165 -9.48 13.49 5.18
N CYS A 166 -9.55 12.95 3.96
CA CYS A 166 -10.35 13.50 2.87
C CYS A 166 -11.84 13.60 3.25
N TYR A 167 -12.39 12.52 3.82
CA TYR A 167 -13.78 12.51 4.28
C TYR A 167 -14.08 13.59 5.33
N ASN A 168 -13.20 13.76 6.30
CA ASN A 168 -13.37 14.78 7.33
C ASN A 168 -13.41 16.18 6.72
N ALA A 169 -12.53 16.47 5.76
CA ALA A 169 -12.52 17.75 5.05
C ALA A 169 -13.79 17.98 4.19
N LEU A 170 -14.23 16.91 3.49
CA LEU A 170 -15.49 16.97 2.72
C LEU A 170 -16.69 17.23 3.63
N LYS A 171 -16.76 16.57 4.78
CA LYS A 171 -17.82 16.73 5.76
C LYS A 171 -17.89 18.14 6.32
N ASP A 172 -16.75 18.73 6.70
CA ASP A 172 -16.67 20.09 7.19
C ASP A 172 -17.09 21.13 6.12
N ALA A 173 -16.91 20.79 4.85
CA ALA A 173 -17.33 21.59 3.71
C ALA A 173 -18.77 21.32 3.21
N GLY A 174 -19.50 20.37 3.82
CA GLY A 174 -20.84 19.94 3.37
C GLY A 174 -20.82 19.25 2.01
N LYS A 175 -19.77 18.50 1.70
CA LYS A 175 -19.51 17.80 0.42
C LYS A 175 -19.30 16.28 0.60
N GLU A 176 -19.78 15.72 1.71
CA GLU A 176 -19.63 14.30 2.06
C GLU A 176 -20.26 13.32 1.05
N ASN A 177 -21.00 13.83 0.08
CA ASN A 177 -21.55 13.05 -1.03
C ASN A 177 -20.55 12.75 -2.15
N ILE A 178 -19.34 13.33 -2.10
CA ILE A 178 -18.28 13.02 -3.07
C ILE A 178 -17.71 11.63 -2.76
N PRO A 179 -17.82 10.65 -3.67
CA PRO A 179 -17.32 9.30 -3.45
C PRO A 179 -15.80 9.26 -3.25
N ILE A 180 -15.36 8.43 -2.31
CA ILE A 180 -13.94 8.16 -2.07
C ILE A 180 -13.66 6.71 -2.46
N VAL A 181 -12.67 6.52 -3.31
CA VAL A 181 -12.03 5.23 -3.59
C VAL A 181 -10.69 5.23 -2.89
N SER A 182 -10.42 4.21 -2.11
CA SER A 182 -9.16 4.11 -1.39
C SER A 182 -8.43 2.81 -1.67
N THR A 183 -7.35 2.60 -0.97
CA THR A 183 -6.60 1.36 -0.92
C THR A 183 -6.04 1.16 0.49
N GLY A 184 -5.77 -0.06 0.86
CA GLY A 184 -5.19 -0.35 2.17
C GLY A 184 -5.60 -1.73 2.66
N GLY A 185 -6.79 -1.84 3.21
CA GLY A 185 -7.27 -3.08 3.82
C GLY A 185 -7.24 -3.05 5.34
N SER A 186 -7.25 -1.86 5.95
CA SER A 186 -7.29 -1.72 7.41
C SER A 186 -8.67 -2.06 7.98
N PRO A 187 -8.77 -2.40 9.28
CA PRO A 187 -10.06 -2.53 9.95
C PRO A 187 -10.91 -1.25 9.87
N ASP A 188 -10.28 -0.07 9.88
CA ASP A 188 -10.97 1.21 9.74
C ASP A 188 -11.49 1.40 8.31
N GLY A 189 -10.72 1.01 7.27
CA GLY A 189 -11.18 1.01 5.87
C GLY A 189 -12.38 0.09 5.67
N PHE A 190 -12.38 -1.10 6.29
CA PHE A 190 -13.54 -1.98 6.28
C PHE A 190 -14.78 -1.31 6.88
N LYS A 191 -14.60 -0.62 8.00
CA LYS A 191 -15.70 0.12 8.62
C LYS A 191 -16.18 1.28 7.74
N MET A 192 -15.27 1.99 7.09
CA MET A 192 -15.64 3.09 6.18
C MET A 192 -16.43 2.61 4.97
N LEU A 193 -16.11 1.43 4.42
CA LEU A 193 -16.94 0.78 3.39
C LEU A 193 -18.35 0.45 3.90
N GLN A 194 -18.45 -0.15 5.10
CA GLN A 194 -19.75 -0.50 5.71
C GLN A 194 -20.60 0.72 6.04
N ASP A 195 -19.97 1.82 6.44
CA ASP A 195 -20.64 3.10 6.76
C ASP A 195 -20.96 3.93 5.49
N GLY A 196 -20.53 3.48 4.30
CA GLY A 196 -20.74 4.19 3.04
C GLY A 196 -19.88 5.45 2.88
N ILE A 197 -18.81 5.58 3.65
CA ILE A 197 -17.81 6.65 3.55
C ILE A 197 -16.90 6.40 2.35
N GLU A 198 -16.42 5.18 2.21
CA GLU A 198 -15.74 4.73 0.99
C GLU A 198 -16.73 4.05 0.05
N ALA A 199 -16.67 4.39 -1.21
CA ALA A 199 -17.45 3.73 -2.27
C ALA A 199 -16.81 2.40 -2.68
N ALA A 200 -15.48 2.35 -2.69
CA ALA A 200 -14.69 1.16 -2.96
C ALA A 200 -13.29 1.25 -2.33
N ASN A 201 -12.69 0.08 -2.11
CA ASN A 201 -11.31 -0.07 -1.66
C ASN A 201 -10.60 -1.07 -2.58
N MET A 202 -9.55 -0.63 -3.25
CA MET A 202 -8.67 -1.49 -4.04
C MET A 202 -7.62 -2.04 -3.09
N THR A 203 -7.96 -3.10 -2.36
CA THR A 203 -7.17 -3.51 -1.20
C THR A 203 -5.74 -3.90 -1.57
N ALA A 204 -4.78 -3.36 -0.81
CA ALA A 204 -3.42 -3.84 -0.76
C ALA A 204 -3.35 -4.88 0.38
N PRO A 205 -3.25 -6.19 0.09
CA PRO A 205 -3.44 -7.23 1.10
C PRO A 205 -2.20 -7.40 1.99
N VAL A 206 -1.87 -6.38 2.79
CA VAL A 206 -0.65 -6.34 3.62
C VAL A 206 -0.62 -7.43 4.70
N SER A 207 -1.77 -7.92 5.19
CA SER A 207 -1.82 -9.08 6.06
C SER A 207 -1.31 -10.35 5.36
N ILE A 208 -1.71 -10.54 4.10
CA ILE A 208 -1.24 -11.66 3.26
C ILE A 208 0.26 -11.50 3.00
N GLN A 209 0.71 -10.27 2.70
CA GLN A 209 2.12 -9.93 2.53
C GLN A 209 2.94 -10.35 3.75
N GLY A 210 2.58 -9.87 4.95
CA GLY A 210 3.28 -10.18 6.18
C GLY A 210 3.30 -11.68 6.50
N VAL A 211 2.17 -12.38 6.35
CA VAL A 211 2.10 -13.83 6.56
C VAL A 211 3.00 -14.57 5.56
N LYS A 212 2.94 -14.22 4.27
CA LYS A 212 3.77 -14.88 3.24
C LYS A 212 5.26 -14.64 3.48
N THR A 213 5.63 -13.42 3.84
CA THR A 213 7.02 -13.07 4.14
C THR A 213 7.54 -13.83 5.36
N PHE A 214 6.74 -13.90 6.44
CA PHE A 214 7.07 -14.70 7.62
C PHE A 214 7.20 -16.18 7.28
N MET A 215 6.29 -16.75 6.48
CA MET A 215 6.37 -18.16 6.07
C MET A 215 7.67 -18.44 5.30
N ASN A 216 8.05 -17.55 4.37
CA ASN A 216 9.30 -17.70 3.63
C ASN A 216 10.52 -17.70 4.57
N LEU A 217 10.55 -16.77 5.55
CA LEU A 217 11.61 -16.71 6.54
C LEU A 217 11.65 -17.97 7.41
N TYR A 218 10.51 -18.37 7.98
CA TYR A 218 10.40 -19.52 8.84
C TYR A 218 10.79 -20.83 8.13
N ASN A 219 10.30 -21.04 6.92
CA ASN A 219 10.61 -22.26 6.14
C ASN A 219 12.12 -22.32 5.86
N LYS A 220 12.74 -21.21 5.50
CA LYS A 220 14.19 -21.18 5.27
C LYS A 220 14.99 -21.44 6.54
N VAL A 221 14.68 -20.73 7.61
CA VAL A 221 15.45 -20.76 8.87
C VAL A 221 15.22 -22.07 9.65
N ALA A 222 13.95 -22.48 9.81
CA ALA A 222 13.58 -23.61 10.64
C ALA A 222 13.58 -24.95 9.91
N LEU A 223 13.24 -24.97 8.61
CA LEU A 223 13.08 -26.20 7.84
C LEU A 223 14.17 -26.39 6.77
N GLY A 224 14.95 -25.35 6.46
CA GLY A 224 15.96 -25.38 5.39
C GLY A 224 15.38 -25.34 3.98
N GLU A 225 14.10 -24.97 3.84
CA GLU A 225 13.37 -24.93 2.58
C GLU A 225 13.49 -23.56 1.92
N ASP A 226 13.87 -23.52 0.65
CA ASP A 226 13.88 -22.28 -0.12
C ASP A 226 12.46 -21.93 -0.61
N PRO A 227 12.10 -20.62 -0.71
CA PRO A 227 10.85 -20.22 -1.31
C PRO A 227 10.80 -20.63 -2.79
N ALA A 228 9.59 -20.91 -3.28
CA ALA A 228 9.38 -21.27 -4.69
C ALA A 228 9.80 -20.15 -5.66
N GLU A 229 9.65 -18.92 -5.23
CA GLU A 229 9.99 -17.70 -5.98
C GLU A 229 10.72 -16.69 -5.09
N LYS A 230 11.71 -16.01 -5.67
CA LYS A 230 12.44 -14.97 -4.95
C LYS A 230 11.62 -13.67 -4.76
N PHE A 231 10.65 -13.43 -5.65
CA PHE A 231 9.69 -12.35 -5.56
C PHE A 231 8.26 -12.86 -5.72
N THR A 232 7.38 -12.46 -4.82
CA THR A 232 5.94 -12.72 -4.92
C THR A 232 5.20 -11.40 -5.02
N ALA A 233 4.50 -11.17 -6.14
CA ALA A 233 3.58 -10.06 -6.31
C ALA A 233 2.18 -10.49 -5.83
N LEU A 234 1.59 -9.71 -4.94
CA LEU A 234 0.23 -9.95 -4.46
C LEU A 234 -0.77 -9.15 -5.28
N PRO A 235 -1.82 -9.79 -5.81
CA PRO A 235 -2.80 -9.11 -6.64
C PRO A 235 -3.63 -8.12 -5.85
N VAL A 236 -4.19 -7.12 -6.55
CA VAL A 236 -5.22 -6.26 -6.00
C VAL A 236 -6.51 -7.07 -5.77
N ILE A 237 -7.19 -6.79 -4.64
CA ILE A 237 -8.52 -7.34 -4.34
C ILE A 237 -9.50 -6.16 -4.29
N PRO A 238 -10.21 -5.87 -5.40
CA PRO A 238 -11.22 -4.82 -5.41
C PRO A 238 -12.41 -5.18 -4.52
N VAL A 239 -12.82 -4.27 -3.67
CA VAL A 239 -13.97 -4.41 -2.78
C VAL A 239 -14.80 -3.14 -2.87
N SER A 240 -16.12 -3.27 -3.00
CA SER A 240 -17.04 -2.14 -2.99
C SER A 240 -17.90 -2.12 -1.72
N ALA A 241 -18.52 -0.98 -1.45
CA ALA A 241 -19.46 -0.86 -0.33
C ALA A 241 -20.68 -1.81 -0.46
N ASP A 242 -21.03 -2.19 -1.69
CA ASP A 242 -22.15 -3.11 -1.97
C ASP A 242 -21.81 -4.59 -1.71
N ASP A 243 -20.52 -4.95 -1.79
CA ASP A 243 -20.05 -6.31 -1.52
C ASP A 243 -18.65 -6.29 -0.86
N THR A 244 -18.65 -6.46 0.44
CA THR A 244 -17.45 -6.48 1.29
C THR A 244 -16.94 -7.90 1.58
N SER A 245 -17.49 -8.93 0.94
CA SER A 245 -17.23 -10.33 1.28
C SER A 245 -15.78 -10.79 1.03
N SER A 246 -15.08 -10.13 0.12
CA SER A 246 -13.67 -10.42 -0.22
C SER A 246 -12.67 -9.59 0.58
N TYR A 247 -13.12 -8.71 1.47
CA TYR A 247 -12.22 -7.90 2.27
C TYR A 247 -11.46 -8.74 3.30
N ILE A 248 -10.15 -8.64 3.29
CA ILE A 248 -9.27 -9.27 4.29
C ILE A 248 -8.57 -8.15 5.06
N ALA A 249 -9.05 -7.90 6.29
CA ALA A 249 -8.47 -6.86 7.14
C ALA A 249 -7.05 -7.22 7.60
N TRP A 250 -6.26 -6.20 7.90
CA TRP A 250 -4.84 -6.37 8.30
C TRP A 250 -4.65 -7.23 9.55
N ASP A 251 -5.63 -7.30 10.43
CA ASP A 251 -5.63 -8.08 11.66
C ASP A 251 -6.32 -9.45 11.52
N ASP A 252 -6.87 -9.78 10.35
CA ASP A 252 -7.44 -11.10 10.07
C ASP A 252 -6.39 -12.08 9.50
N TYR A 253 -5.49 -12.53 10.37
CA TYR A 253 -4.46 -13.50 10.01
C TYR A 253 -5.06 -14.85 9.58
N ALA A 254 -6.22 -15.23 10.10
CA ALA A 254 -6.87 -16.48 9.74
C ALA A 254 -7.34 -16.45 8.28
N ALA A 255 -7.96 -15.35 7.85
CA ALA A 255 -8.33 -15.15 6.44
C ALA A 255 -7.09 -15.07 5.54
N ALA A 256 -6.01 -14.41 5.98
CA ALA A 256 -4.75 -14.35 5.21
C ALA A 256 -4.13 -15.73 5.01
N TYR A 257 -4.07 -16.58 6.04
CA TYR A 257 -3.60 -17.96 5.92
C TYR A 257 -4.49 -18.81 5.02
N LYS A 258 -5.80 -18.66 5.13
CA LYS A 258 -6.76 -19.36 4.27
C LYS A 258 -6.54 -18.98 2.81
N TYR A 259 -6.46 -17.66 2.52
CA TYR A 259 -6.20 -17.16 1.17
C TYR A 259 -4.94 -17.76 0.55
N LEU A 260 -3.81 -17.79 1.29
CA LEU A 260 -2.55 -18.36 0.82
C LEU A 260 -2.64 -19.91 0.62
N GLY A 261 -3.50 -20.59 1.38
CA GLY A 261 -3.75 -22.01 1.21
C GLY A 261 -4.54 -22.37 -0.05
N GLU A 262 -5.45 -21.50 -0.46
CA GLU A 262 -6.35 -21.66 -1.62
C GLU A 262 -5.73 -21.16 -2.93
N ASN A 263 -4.72 -20.29 -2.88
CA ASN A 263 -4.06 -19.65 -4.02
C ASN A 263 -2.57 -20.03 -4.13
N LYS A 264 -2.26 -21.33 -3.99
CA LYS A 264 -0.92 -21.89 -4.13
C LYS A 264 -0.55 -22.11 -5.58
#